data_0da19b7d84d0cff2b4d6b2dd3d81d3c9
#
_entry.id   0da19b7d84d0cff2b4d6b2dd3d81d3c9
#
_cell.length_a   1.000
_cell.length_b   1.000
_cell.length_c   1.000
_cell.angle_alpha   90.00
_cell.angle_beta   90.00
_cell.angle_gamma   90.00
#
_symmetry.space_group_name_H-M   'P 1'
#
loop_
_entity.id
_entity.type
_entity.pdbx_description
1 polymer ?
#
loop_
_entity_poly.entity_id
_entity_poly.type
_entity_poly.pdbx_seq_one_letter_code
_entity_poly.pdbx_strand_id
1 'polypeptide(L)'
;MAQRLLLTDLLYSQGFGTRRICAGLVQQGLVQMDTGHGLVCVRETDTAVDVVQGMPFMVQGILWQYHTKAYVLLHKPAGTECSHKPSAWPSVYSLLPTPLRQRPAKTGLQGVQAVGRLDQDTTGMLLLSDDGQFIHRMSSPKHHVPKVYELETQDAMHASVVEKLLQGVVLNDDPQPVKAAACALTGSHSMALTLTEGKYHQVKRMLAAAGHKVVRLHRSQVGDMVLDHTLAPGQWRWLSGEELKALTRKTQS
;
A
#
# COMPACT_ATOMS: atom_id res chain seq x y z
N MET A 1 -12.28 -5.86 20.59
CA MET A 1 -13.64 -5.89 21.17
C MET A 1 -14.62 -6.06 20.03
N ALA A 2 -15.67 -6.84 20.24
CA ALA A 2 -16.76 -6.97 19.27
C ALA A 2 -17.54 -5.64 19.22
N GLN A 3 -17.92 -5.25 18.02
CA GLN A 3 -18.79 -4.08 17.79
C GLN A 3 -20.11 -4.60 17.20
N ARG A 4 -21.24 -4.11 17.68
CA ARG A 4 -22.55 -4.45 17.13
C ARG A 4 -22.96 -3.46 16.06
N LEU A 5 -23.23 -3.94 14.85
CA LEU A 5 -23.62 -3.13 13.69
C LEU A 5 -24.88 -3.72 13.05
N LEU A 6 -25.67 -2.88 12.39
CA LEU A 6 -26.63 -3.37 11.41
C LEU A 6 -25.87 -3.93 10.19
N LEU A 7 -26.39 -5.00 9.60
CA LEU A 7 -25.74 -5.63 8.45
C LEU A 7 -25.56 -4.65 7.28
N THR A 8 -26.52 -3.75 7.06
CA THR A 8 -26.41 -2.68 6.06
C THR A 8 -25.31 -1.69 6.37
N ASP A 9 -25.07 -1.36 7.66
CA ASP A 9 -23.98 -0.47 8.06
C ASP A 9 -22.62 -1.17 7.98
N LEU A 10 -22.56 -2.48 8.27
CA LEU A 10 -21.37 -3.29 8.01
C LEU A 10 -20.97 -3.17 6.54
N LEU A 11 -21.88 -3.52 5.61
CA LEU A 11 -21.62 -3.48 4.17
C LEU A 11 -21.22 -2.08 3.70
N TYR A 12 -21.91 -1.05 4.16
CA TYR A 12 -21.57 0.34 3.87
C TYR A 12 -20.15 0.68 4.34
N SER A 13 -19.79 0.30 5.57
CA SER A 13 -18.45 0.55 6.13
C SER A 13 -17.33 -0.11 5.35
N GLN A 14 -17.64 -1.25 4.70
CA GLN A 14 -16.68 -1.98 3.88
C GLN A 14 -16.63 -1.50 2.42
N GLY A 15 -17.51 -0.56 2.01
CA GLY A 15 -17.49 0.05 0.68
C GLY A 15 -18.30 -0.70 -0.39
N PHE A 16 -19.31 -1.47 0.00
CA PHE A 16 -20.20 -2.16 -0.94
C PHE A 16 -21.24 -1.26 -1.61
N GLY A 17 -21.12 0.05 -1.44
CA GLY A 17 -21.96 1.07 -2.05
C GLY A 17 -22.68 1.93 -1.03
N THR A 18 -23.70 2.68 -1.48
CA THR A 18 -24.55 3.49 -0.59
C THR A 18 -25.38 2.61 0.33
N ARG A 19 -25.91 3.16 1.44
CA ARG A 19 -26.82 2.40 2.33
C ARG A 19 -28.00 1.78 1.58
N ARG A 20 -28.54 2.47 0.58
CA ARG A 20 -29.62 1.94 -0.29
C ARG A 20 -29.17 0.72 -1.08
N ILE A 21 -27.97 0.75 -1.68
CA ILE A 21 -27.38 -0.40 -2.38
C ILE A 21 -27.16 -1.55 -1.41
N CYS A 22 -26.57 -1.29 -0.25
CA CYS A 22 -26.35 -2.31 0.78
C CYS A 22 -27.66 -2.98 1.25
N ALA A 23 -28.71 -2.19 1.47
CA ALA A 23 -30.04 -2.74 1.80
C ALA A 23 -30.58 -3.62 0.66
N GLY A 24 -30.43 -3.21 -0.59
CA GLY A 24 -30.80 -4.01 -1.76
C GLY A 24 -30.05 -5.34 -1.85
N LEU A 25 -28.77 -5.36 -1.57
CA LEU A 25 -27.95 -6.59 -1.53
C LEU A 25 -28.49 -7.58 -0.47
N VAL A 26 -28.83 -7.08 0.72
CA VAL A 26 -29.39 -7.91 1.79
C VAL A 26 -30.78 -8.45 1.39
N GLN A 27 -31.70 -7.60 0.94
CA GLN A 27 -33.06 -7.99 0.54
C GLN A 27 -33.07 -9.03 -0.59
N GLN A 28 -32.14 -8.94 -1.52
CA GLN A 28 -32.00 -9.92 -2.61
C GLN A 28 -31.34 -11.24 -2.15
N GLY A 29 -30.89 -11.35 -0.90
CA GLY A 29 -30.23 -12.54 -0.36
C GLY A 29 -28.83 -12.75 -0.93
N LEU A 30 -28.17 -11.69 -1.34
CA LEU A 30 -26.81 -11.71 -1.90
C LEU A 30 -25.73 -11.61 -0.82
N VAL A 31 -26.13 -11.59 0.47
CA VAL A 31 -25.22 -11.49 1.62
C VAL A 31 -25.34 -12.75 2.47
N GLN A 32 -24.20 -13.33 2.80
CA GLN A 32 -24.13 -14.47 3.73
C GLN A 32 -23.17 -14.11 4.87
N MET A 33 -23.60 -14.41 6.08
CA MET A 33 -22.81 -14.17 7.30
C MET A 33 -22.40 -15.51 7.90
N ASP A 34 -21.19 -15.57 8.45
CA ASP A 34 -20.75 -16.73 9.22
C ASP A 34 -21.41 -16.71 10.59
N THR A 35 -22.16 -17.76 10.89
CA THR A 35 -22.84 -17.98 12.19
C THR A 35 -22.05 -18.88 13.13
N GLY A 36 -20.80 -19.25 12.77
CA GLY A 36 -20.02 -20.26 13.49
C GLY A 36 -20.37 -21.72 13.10
N HIS A 37 -21.45 -21.90 12.34
CA HIS A 37 -21.89 -23.20 11.78
C HIS A 37 -21.89 -23.16 10.24
N GLY A 38 -21.28 -22.14 9.65
CA GLY A 38 -21.22 -21.90 8.23
C GLY A 38 -21.90 -20.61 7.78
N LEU A 39 -21.79 -20.32 6.49
CA LEU A 39 -22.35 -19.12 5.88
C LEU A 39 -23.86 -19.27 5.68
N VAL A 40 -24.63 -18.36 6.29
CA VAL A 40 -26.10 -18.33 6.21
C VAL A 40 -26.53 -17.06 5.47
N CYS A 41 -27.44 -17.22 4.51
CA CYS A 41 -28.04 -16.11 3.79
C CYS A 41 -28.92 -15.26 4.72
N VAL A 42 -28.70 -13.93 4.69
CA VAL A 42 -29.49 -12.96 5.46
C VAL A 42 -30.29 -12.09 4.48
N ARG A 43 -31.58 -11.88 4.75
CA ARG A 43 -32.48 -11.07 3.92
C ARG A 43 -33.09 -9.87 4.66
N GLU A 44 -32.94 -9.81 5.97
CA GLU A 44 -33.51 -8.77 6.81
C GLU A 44 -32.49 -7.66 7.02
N THR A 45 -32.83 -6.44 6.59
CA THR A 45 -31.93 -5.27 6.57
C THR A 45 -31.60 -4.73 7.94
N ASP A 46 -32.43 -4.98 8.94
CA ASP A 46 -32.27 -4.60 10.35
C ASP A 46 -31.55 -5.65 11.21
N THR A 47 -31.07 -6.74 10.57
CA THR A 47 -30.26 -7.75 11.26
C THR A 47 -29.03 -7.10 11.89
N ALA A 48 -28.92 -7.21 13.23
CA ALA A 48 -27.75 -6.77 13.96
C ALA A 48 -26.73 -7.90 14.06
N VAL A 49 -25.47 -7.61 13.75
CA VAL A 49 -24.37 -8.57 13.78
C VAL A 49 -23.25 -8.07 14.69
N ASP A 50 -22.67 -8.98 15.45
CA ASP A 50 -21.47 -8.71 16.25
C ASP A 50 -20.24 -8.91 15.37
N VAL A 51 -19.54 -7.81 15.07
CA VAL A 51 -18.39 -7.83 14.15
C VAL A 51 -17.07 -7.77 14.90
N VAL A 52 -16.12 -8.56 14.44
CA VAL A 52 -14.73 -8.53 14.88
C VAL A 52 -13.80 -8.39 13.69
N GLN A 53 -12.63 -7.81 13.92
CA GLN A 53 -11.61 -7.66 12.90
C GLN A 53 -11.29 -9.01 12.23
N GLY A 54 -11.30 -9.06 10.90
CA GLY A 54 -11.04 -10.27 10.11
C GLY A 54 -12.25 -11.23 9.99
N MET A 55 -13.41 -10.89 10.56
CA MET A 55 -14.61 -11.73 10.46
C MET A 55 -15.01 -11.94 9.00
N PRO A 56 -15.14 -13.20 8.54
CA PRO A 56 -15.51 -13.49 7.16
C PRO A 56 -17.01 -13.27 6.93
N PHE A 57 -17.36 -12.83 5.76
CA PHE A 57 -18.71 -12.78 5.21
C PHE A 57 -18.65 -12.85 3.69
N MET A 58 -19.77 -13.11 3.03
CA MET A 58 -19.84 -13.24 1.59
C MET A 58 -20.82 -12.25 1.00
N VAL A 59 -20.46 -11.61 -0.10
CA VAL A 59 -21.33 -10.74 -0.88
C VAL A 59 -21.27 -11.15 -2.34
N GLN A 60 -22.42 -11.48 -2.92
CA GLN A 60 -22.52 -11.94 -4.32
C GLN A 60 -21.59 -13.11 -4.66
N GLY A 61 -21.41 -14.04 -3.73
CA GLY A 61 -20.53 -15.20 -3.89
C GLY A 61 -19.04 -14.93 -3.68
N ILE A 62 -18.64 -13.68 -3.37
CA ILE A 62 -17.25 -13.29 -3.12
C ILE A 62 -17.01 -13.21 -1.62
N LEU A 63 -16.05 -13.99 -1.13
CA LEU A 63 -15.64 -13.95 0.26
C LEU A 63 -14.92 -12.62 0.58
N TRP A 64 -15.30 -12.02 1.70
CA TRP A 64 -14.75 -10.78 2.21
C TRP A 64 -14.42 -10.89 3.69
N GLN A 65 -13.66 -9.95 4.22
CA GLN A 65 -13.34 -9.85 5.64
C GLN A 65 -13.68 -8.46 6.16
N TYR A 66 -14.28 -8.40 7.34
CA TYR A 66 -14.56 -7.15 8.02
C TYR A 66 -13.26 -6.53 8.56
N HIS A 67 -13.02 -5.28 8.20
CA HIS A 67 -11.90 -4.50 8.70
C HIS A 67 -12.38 -3.10 9.09
N THR A 68 -12.21 -2.73 10.37
CA THR A 68 -12.52 -1.37 10.85
C THR A 68 -11.71 -0.33 10.07
N LYS A 69 -10.44 -0.63 9.80
CA LYS A 69 -9.54 0.11 8.91
C LYS A 69 -8.92 -0.85 7.91
N ALA A 70 -8.81 -0.41 6.68
CA ALA A 70 -8.16 -1.18 5.64
C ALA A 70 -6.65 -0.93 5.65
N TYR A 71 -5.88 -2.01 5.71
CA TYR A 71 -4.43 -2.01 5.52
C TYR A 71 -4.10 -3.04 4.47
N VAL A 72 -3.64 -2.59 3.33
CA VAL A 72 -3.49 -3.41 2.12
C VAL A 72 -2.06 -3.32 1.61
N LEU A 73 -1.50 -4.47 1.25
CA LEU A 73 -0.29 -4.59 0.47
C LEU A 73 -0.67 -4.86 -0.99
N LEU A 74 -0.13 -4.07 -1.90
CA LEU A 74 -0.21 -4.28 -3.34
C LEU A 74 1.20 -4.43 -3.91
N HIS A 75 1.44 -5.45 -4.70
CA HIS A 75 2.61 -5.51 -5.56
C HIS A 75 2.35 -4.66 -6.81
N LYS A 76 2.75 -3.40 -6.77
CA LYS A 76 2.53 -2.47 -7.88
C LYS A 76 3.30 -2.92 -9.12
N PRO A 77 2.65 -3.16 -10.26
CA PRO A 77 3.32 -3.37 -11.54
C PRO A 77 3.81 -2.05 -12.13
N ALA A 78 4.72 -2.12 -13.09
CA ALA A 78 5.02 -1.00 -13.98
C ALA A 78 3.78 -0.62 -14.82
N GLY A 79 3.76 0.59 -15.38
CA GLY A 79 2.66 1.05 -16.23
C GLY A 79 1.39 1.45 -15.47
N THR A 80 1.49 1.76 -14.16
CA THR A 80 0.36 2.27 -13.38
C THR A 80 0.74 3.51 -12.56
N GLU A 81 -0.19 4.45 -12.40
CA GLU A 81 0.01 5.68 -11.64
C GLU A 81 -0.62 5.58 -10.24
N CYS A 82 0.11 6.04 -9.20
CA CYS A 82 -0.43 6.24 -7.85
C CYS A 82 -1.28 7.53 -7.80
N SER A 83 -2.37 7.56 -8.58
CA SER A 83 -3.24 8.72 -8.72
C SER A 83 -4.70 8.29 -8.88
N HIS A 84 -5.64 9.01 -8.21
CA HIS A 84 -7.08 8.88 -8.46
C HIS A 84 -7.52 9.55 -9.75
N LYS A 85 -6.68 10.45 -10.28
CA LYS A 85 -6.87 11.13 -11.58
C LYS A 85 -5.61 10.87 -12.42
N PRO A 86 -5.47 9.68 -12.98
CA PRO A 86 -4.30 9.35 -13.78
C PRO A 86 -4.29 10.15 -15.08
N SER A 87 -3.10 10.40 -15.62
CA SER A 87 -2.91 11.21 -16.82
C SER A 87 -2.67 10.36 -18.06
N ALA A 88 -1.64 9.54 -18.04
CA ALA A 88 -1.19 8.75 -19.19
C ALA A 88 -1.30 7.25 -18.99
N TRP A 89 -1.27 6.78 -17.74
CA TRP A 89 -1.27 5.36 -17.39
C TRP A 89 -2.46 5.02 -16.50
N PRO A 90 -2.96 3.77 -16.52
CA PRO A 90 -4.05 3.36 -15.63
C PRO A 90 -3.74 3.64 -14.16
N SER A 91 -4.77 4.00 -13.41
CA SER A 91 -4.64 4.19 -11.97
C SER A 91 -4.31 2.87 -11.26
N VAL A 92 -3.38 2.90 -10.31
CA VAL A 92 -3.08 1.76 -9.43
C VAL A 92 -4.33 1.27 -8.68
N TYR A 93 -5.28 2.15 -8.41
CA TYR A 93 -6.54 1.80 -7.75
C TYR A 93 -7.44 0.92 -8.61
N SER A 94 -7.28 0.89 -9.93
CA SER A 94 -8.05 -0.03 -10.80
C SER A 94 -7.72 -1.51 -10.57
N LEU A 95 -6.58 -1.80 -9.95
CA LEU A 95 -6.17 -3.15 -9.56
C LEU A 95 -6.89 -3.65 -8.30
N LEU A 96 -7.59 -2.77 -7.59
CA LEU A 96 -8.29 -3.10 -6.35
C LEU A 96 -9.79 -3.35 -6.62
N PRO A 97 -10.44 -4.23 -5.84
CA PRO A 97 -11.87 -4.44 -5.93
C PRO A 97 -12.65 -3.17 -5.51
N THR A 98 -13.85 -3.03 -6.04
CA THR A 98 -14.72 -1.88 -5.80
C THR A 98 -14.89 -1.54 -4.31
N PRO A 99 -15.09 -2.50 -3.39
CA PRO A 99 -15.24 -2.17 -1.97
C PRO A 99 -14.04 -1.40 -1.41
N LEU A 100 -12.80 -1.78 -1.73
CA LEU A 100 -11.62 -1.04 -1.27
C LEU A 100 -11.55 0.38 -1.85
N ARG A 101 -12.04 0.58 -3.06
CA ARG A 101 -12.09 1.89 -3.73
C ARG A 101 -13.20 2.81 -3.23
N GLN A 102 -14.24 2.25 -2.61
CA GLN A 102 -15.47 2.95 -2.19
C GLN A 102 -15.67 2.97 -0.68
N ARG A 103 -14.67 2.55 0.12
CA ARG A 103 -14.80 2.67 1.58
C ARG A 103 -15.14 4.11 1.95
N PRO A 104 -16.13 4.31 2.85
CA PRO A 104 -16.58 5.66 3.19
C PRO A 104 -15.47 6.43 3.91
N ALA A 105 -15.27 7.68 3.53
CA ALA A 105 -14.38 8.62 4.21
C ALA A 105 -15.21 9.68 4.92
N LYS A 106 -14.79 10.11 6.11
CA LYS A 106 -15.42 11.23 6.83
C LYS A 106 -15.14 12.56 6.12
N THR A 107 -13.95 12.67 5.55
CA THR A 107 -13.47 13.83 4.78
C THR A 107 -12.52 13.35 3.70
N GLY A 108 -12.45 14.09 2.60
CA GLY A 108 -11.50 13.80 1.52
C GLY A 108 -11.96 12.72 0.53
N LEU A 109 -11.02 11.99 -0.03
CA LEU A 109 -11.26 10.98 -1.05
C LEU A 109 -11.76 9.67 -0.43
N GLN A 110 -12.76 9.07 -1.06
CA GLN A 110 -13.24 7.72 -0.70
C GLN A 110 -12.21 6.65 -1.03
N GLY A 111 -12.34 5.51 -0.37
CA GLY A 111 -11.50 4.35 -0.57
C GLY A 111 -10.14 4.44 0.10
N VAL A 112 -9.37 3.39 -0.08
CA VAL A 112 -7.98 3.35 0.39
C VAL A 112 -7.10 4.29 -0.41
N GLN A 113 -6.12 4.89 0.27
CA GLN A 113 -5.14 5.81 -0.32
C GLN A 113 -3.76 5.18 -0.29
N ALA A 114 -2.93 5.48 -1.28
CA ALA A 114 -1.54 5.03 -1.32
C ALA A 114 -0.72 5.68 -0.19
N VAL A 115 0.06 4.86 0.49
CA VAL A 115 1.00 5.28 1.54
C VAL A 115 2.33 5.64 0.88
N GLY A 116 2.51 6.91 0.59
CA GLY A 116 3.56 7.36 -0.32
C GLY A 116 3.23 6.99 -1.76
N ARG A 117 4.17 7.21 -2.64
CA ARG A 117 3.99 6.98 -4.09
C ARG A 117 5.16 6.18 -4.65
N LEU A 118 4.91 5.49 -5.75
CA LEU A 118 5.89 4.94 -6.66
C LEU A 118 5.63 5.53 -8.05
N ASP A 119 6.68 5.79 -8.80
CA ASP A 119 6.60 6.28 -10.16
C ASP A 119 5.89 5.24 -11.06
N GLN A 120 5.43 5.66 -12.23
CA GLN A 120 4.68 4.78 -13.11
C GLN A 120 5.47 3.53 -13.54
N ASP A 121 6.79 3.66 -13.73
CA ASP A 121 7.71 2.60 -14.14
C ASP A 121 8.37 1.87 -12.95
N THR A 122 8.19 2.37 -11.72
CA THR A 122 8.68 1.73 -10.50
C THR A 122 7.72 0.63 -10.06
N THR A 123 8.27 -0.53 -9.72
CA THR A 123 7.52 -1.71 -9.26
C THR A 123 7.68 -1.95 -7.76
N GLY A 124 6.94 -2.92 -7.24
CA GLY A 124 7.17 -3.45 -5.90
C GLY A 124 6.14 -3.05 -4.87
N MET A 125 6.56 -3.03 -3.61
CA MET A 125 5.70 -2.85 -2.45
C MET A 125 5.02 -1.48 -2.43
N LEU A 126 3.70 -1.48 -2.51
CA LEU A 126 2.86 -0.31 -2.27
C LEU A 126 1.86 -0.63 -1.16
N LEU A 127 1.93 0.13 -0.07
CA LEU A 127 0.94 0.05 1.01
C LEU A 127 -0.21 0.99 0.69
N LEU A 128 -1.45 0.56 1.02
CA LEU A 128 -2.64 1.40 0.89
C LEU A 128 -3.47 1.29 2.17
N SER A 129 -4.14 2.38 2.54
CA SER A 129 -4.99 2.40 3.74
C SER A 129 -6.07 3.49 3.65
N ASP A 130 -7.14 3.36 4.43
CA ASP A 130 -8.11 4.42 4.76
C ASP A 130 -7.83 5.07 6.12
N ASP A 131 -6.73 4.70 6.77
CA ASP A 131 -6.28 5.28 8.04
C ASP A 131 -5.29 6.42 7.81
N GLY A 132 -5.75 7.66 7.93
CA GLY A 132 -4.92 8.85 7.75
C GLY A 132 -3.73 8.94 8.72
N GLN A 133 -3.85 8.40 9.94
CA GLN A 133 -2.74 8.39 10.90
C GLN A 133 -1.64 7.43 10.46
N PHE A 134 -2.02 6.24 10.00
CA PHE A 134 -1.09 5.28 9.43
C PHE A 134 -0.40 5.83 8.18
N ILE A 135 -1.18 6.40 7.24
CA ILE A 135 -0.64 7.02 6.02
C ILE A 135 0.39 8.09 6.37
N HIS A 136 0.03 9.02 7.27
CA HIS A 136 0.93 10.10 7.69
C HIS A 136 2.20 9.55 8.34
N ARG A 137 2.07 8.58 9.25
CA ARG A 137 3.21 7.97 9.93
C ARG A 137 4.20 7.32 8.95
N MET A 138 3.71 6.54 8.00
CA MET A 138 4.53 5.78 7.08
C MET A 138 5.15 6.62 5.95
N SER A 139 4.51 7.75 5.59
CA SER A 139 4.96 8.61 4.50
C SER A 139 5.73 9.85 4.95
N SER A 140 5.55 10.32 6.19
CA SER A 140 6.23 11.50 6.69
C SER A 140 7.74 11.25 6.88
N PRO A 141 8.61 12.14 6.36
CA PRO A 141 10.06 12.03 6.53
C PRO A 141 10.49 12.11 8.00
N LYS A 142 9.68 12.70 8.89
CA LYS A 142 9.96 12.81 10.33
C LYS A 142 10.03 11.46 11.05
N HIS A 143 9.44 10.42 10.50
CA HIS A 143 9.43 9.09 11.10
C HIS A 143 10.54 8.17 10.59
N HIS A 144 11.32 8.63 9.59
CA HIS A 144 12.47 7.92 9.05
C HIS A 144 12.23 6.44 8.72
N VAL A 145 11.00 6.09 8.32
CA VAL A 145 10.66 4.71 7.95
C VAL A 145 11.51 4.28 6.75
N PRO A 146 12.41 3.29 6.90
CA PRO A 146 13.30 2.88 5.83
C PRO A 146 12.52 2.23 4.69
N LYS A 147 12.98 2.47 3.48
CA LYS A 147 12.46 1.86 2.26
C LYS A 147 13.64 1.34 1.47
N VAL A 148 13.64 0.04 1.18
CA VAL A 148 14.70 -0.60 0.40
C VAL A 148 14.27 -0.69 -1.04
N TYR A 149 15.17 -0.28 -1.91
CA TYR A 149 15.00 -0.32 -3.36
C TYR A 149 16.09 -1.19 -3.97
N GLU A 150 15.69 -2.09 -4.84
CA GLU A 150 16.56 -2.83 -5.74
C GLU A 150 16.52 -2.14 -7.09
N LEU A 151 17.67 -1.79 -7.63
CA LEU A 151 17.76 -1.06 -8.87
C LEU A 151 18.80 -1.65 -9.82
N GLU A 152 18.59 -1.39 -11.10
CA GLU A 152 19.55 -1.67 -12.16
C GLU A 152 19.88 -0.39 -12.93
N THR A 153 21.12 -0.25 -13.32
CA THR A 153 21.62 0.88 -14.11
C THR A 153 22.04 0.46 -15.51
N GLN A 154 21.99 1.42 -16.44
CA GLN A 154 22.41 1.20 -17.82
C GLN A 154 23.89 0.81 -17.90
N ASP A 155 24.74 1.49 -17.14
CA ASP A 155 26.18 1.32 -17.13
C ASP A 155 26.63 0.65 -15.82
N ALA A 156 27.75 -0.06 -15.86
CA ALA A 156 28.32 -0.70 -14.68
C ALA A 156 28.70 0.31 -13.60
N MET A 157 28.43 -0.05 -12.35
CA MET A 157 28.74 0.73 -11.16
C MET A 157 30.00 0.20 -10.47
N HIS A 158 30.75 1.10 -9.85
CA HIS A 158 31.93 0.81 -9.03
C HIS A 158 31.70 1.23 -7.58
N ALA A 159 32.56 0.78 -6.66
CA ALA A 159 32.46 1.10 -5.23
C ALA A 159 32.39 2.61 -4.94
N SER A 160 33.00 3.44 -5.77
CA SER A 160 32.95 4.91 -5.64
C SER A 160 31.53 5.48 -5.72
N VAL A 161 30.59 4.80 -6.41
CA VAL A 161 29.16 5.20 -6.45
C VAL A 161 28.52 5.00 -5.08
N VAL A 162 28.80 3.88 -4.43
CA VAL A 162 28.32 3.59 -3.08
C VAL A 162 28.79 4.67 -2.10
N GLU A 163 30.09 5.02 -2.15
CA GLU A 163 30.66 6.05 -1.29
C GLU A 163 29.99 7.41 -1.50
N LYS A 164 29.79 7.83 -2.77
CA LYS A 164 29.08 9.08 -3.10
C LYS A 164 27.66 9.11 -2.54
N LEU A 165 26.90 8.03 -2.69
CA LEU A 165 25.51 7.97 -2.22
C LEU A 165 25.42 7.99 -0.69
N LEU A 166 26.36 7.38 0.02
CA LEU A 166 26.44 7.40 1.50
C LEU A 166 26.93 8.76 2.03
N GLN A 167 27.89 9.41 1.35
CA GLN A 167 28.35 10.75 1.72
C GLN A 167 27.31 11.81 1.44
N GLY A 168 26.52 11.63 0.38
CA GLY A 168 25.46 12.50 -0.07
C GLY A 168 25.72 13.14 -1.42
N VAL A 169 24.65 13.30 -2.18
CA VAL A 169 24.64 13.94 -3.49
C VAL A 169 23.69 15.13 -3.49
N VAL A 170 24.08 16.21 -4.19
CA VAL A 170 23.24 17.40 -4.37
C VAL A 170 22.31 17.15 -5.54
N LEU A 171 21.01 17.39 -5.34
CA LEU A 171 20.00 17.32 -6.39
C LEU A 171 19.79 18.69 -7.02
N ASN A 172 19.46 18.75 -8.32
CA ASN A 172 19.41 20.00 -9.09
C ASN A 172 18.48 21.09 -8.51
N ASP A 173 17.44 20.69 -7.74
CA ASP A 173 16.43 21.59 -7.16
C ASP A 173 16.50 21.66 -5.62
N ASP A 174 17.51 21.03 -5.01
CA ASP A 174 17.69 21.03 -3.57
C ASP A 174 19.16 21.16 -3.22
N PRO A 175 19.58 22.31 -2.65
CA PRO A 175 20.98 22.54 -2.31
C PRO A 175 21.49 21.70 -1.16
N GLN A 176 20.59 21.07 -0.39
CA GLN A 176 20.96 20.21 0.71
C GLN A 176 21.32 18.80 0.20
N PRO A 177 22.50 18.26 0.54
CA PRO A 177 22.88 16.92 0.13
C PRO A 177 21.90 15.87 0.65
N VAL A 178 21.51 14.97 -0.22
CA VAL A 178 20.62 13.82 0.07
C VAL A 178 21.48 12.57 0.20
N LYS A 179 21.31 11.80 1.28
CA LYS A 179 22.12 10.63 1.60
C LYS A 179 21.29 9.35 1.56
N ALA A 180 21.92 8.27 1.12
CA ALA A 180 21.40 6.94 1.37
C ALA A 180 21.64 6.57 2.84
N ALA A 181 20.65 5.91 3.49
CA ALA A 181 20.84 5.36 4.82
C ALA A 181 21.71 4.09 4.77
N ALA A 182 21.59 3.31 3.69
CA ALA A 182 22.46 2.20 3.36
C ALA A 182 22.50 2.00 1.85
N CYS A 183 23.60 1.45 1.35
CA CYS A 183 23.78 1.23 -0.07
C CYS A 183 24.84 0.13 -0.29
N ALA A 184 24.55 -0.83 -1.16
CA ALA A 184 25.48 -1.91 -1.51
C ALA A 184 25.27 -2.36 -2.95
N LEU A 185 26.36 -2.62 -3.67
CA LEU A 185 26.30 -3.28 -4.97
C LEU A 185 25.87 -4.73 -4.78
N THR A 186 24.92 -5.19 -5.59
CA THR A 186 24.47 -6.59 -5.67
C THR A 186 24.95 -7.27 -6.95
N GLY A 187 25.54 -6.49 -7.86
CA GLY A 187 26.14 -6.92 -9.11
C GLY A 187 26.80 -5.73 -9.81
N SER A 188 27.37 -5.91 -10.98
CA SER A 188 28.02 -4.84 -11.74
C SER A 188 27.06 -3.73 -12.17
N HIS A 189 25.81 -4.08 -12.44
CA HIS A 189 24.74 -3.16 -12.85
C HIS A 189 23.61 -3.03 -11.82
N SER A 190 23.74 -3.67 -10.68
CA SER A 190 22.65 -3.77 -9.69
C SER A 190 23.09 -3.32 -8.31
N MET A 191 22.15 -2.73 -7.56
CA MET A 191 22.37 -2.17 -6.24
C MET A 191 21.12 -2.30 -5.37
N ALA A 192 21.32 -2.53 -4.08
CA ALA A 192 20.32 -2.30 -3.04
C ALA A 192 20.58 -0.95 -2.37
N LEU A 193 19.55 -0.11 -2.29
CA LEU A 193 19.60 1.25 -1.74
C LEU A 193 18.50 1.46 -0.71
N THR A 194 18.84 1.94 0.48
CA THR A 194 17.89 2.26 1.55
C THR A 194 17.77 3.77 1.72
N LEU A 195 16.52 4.26 1.69
CA LEU A 195 16.18 5.65 1.99
C LEU A 195 15.23 5.73 3.17
N THR A 196 15.34 6.79 3.98
CA THR A 196 14.44 7.10 5.11
C THR A 196 13.49 8.26 4.82
N GLU A 197 13.63 8.87 3.67
CA GLU A 197 12.76 9.94 3.14
C GLU A 197 12.20 9.58 1.77
N GLY A 198 11.44 10.47 1.14
CA GLY A 198 10.82 10.21 -0.15
C GLY A 198 10.61 11.49 -0.95
N LYS A 199 11.70 12.10 -1.45
CA LYS A 199 11.61 13.23 -2.39
C LYS A 199 11.17 12.74 -3.77
N TYR A 200 10.67 13.66 -4.59
CA TYR A 200 10.24 13.36 -5.96
C TYR A 200 11.36 12.71 -6.77
N HIS A 201 11.09 11.53 -7.32
CA HIS A 201 12.03 10.70 -8.11
C HIS A 201 13.41 10.51 -7.45
N GLN A 202 13.45 10.43 -6.12
CA GLN A 202 14.69 10.56 -5.34
C GLN A 202 15.76 9.57 -5.76
N VAL A 203 15.46 8.27 -5.84
CA VAL A 203 16.43 7.24 -6.22
C VAL A 203 17.05 7.55 -7.60
N LYS A 204 16.22 7.82 -8.60
CA LYS A 204 16.66 8.10 -9.96
C LYS A 204 17.54 9.34 -10.03
N ARG A 205 17.16 10.39 -9.30
CA ARG A 205 17.92 11.66 -9.24
C ARG A 205 19.25 11.51 -8.50
N MET A 206 19.29 10.71 -7.43
CA MET A 206 20.52 10.42 -6.71
C MET A 206 21.52 9.66 -7.60
N LEU A 207 21.05 8.62 -8.30
CA LEU A 207 21.89 7.87 -9.23
C LEU A 207 22.35 8.74 -10.41
N ALA A 208 21.49 9.60 -10.96
CA ALA A 208 21.85 10.56 -12.01
C ALA A 208 22.93 11.55 -11.53
N ALA A 209 22.84 12.08 -10.30
CA ALA A 209 23.88 12.92 -9.70
C ALA A 209 25.20 12.16 -9.46
N ALA A 210 25.13 10.84 -9.27
CA ALA A 210 26.31 9.97 -9.20
C ALA A 210 26.86 9.56 -10.59
N GLY A 211 26.19 9.95 -11.69
CA GLY A 211 26.60 9.66 -13.06
C GLY A 211 25.98 8.41 -13.70
N HIS A 212 24.91 7.86 -13.11
CA HIS A 212 24.29 6.62 -13.57
C HIS A 212 22.80 6.77 -13.87
N LYS A 213 22.34 6.15 -14.96
CA LYS A 213 20.92 6.10 -15.35
C LYS A 213 20.29 4.83 -14.85
N VAL A 214 19.26 4.96 -14.00
CA VAL A 214 18.43 3.83 -13.53
C VAL A 214 17.53 3.36 -14.67
N VAL A 215 17.56 2.06 -14.97
CA VAL A 215 16.73 1.40 -15.99
C VAL A 215 15.66 0.52 -15.38
N ARG A 216 15.85 0.02 -14.15
CA ARG A 216 14.87 -0.72 -13.37
C ARG A 216 14.89 -0.26 -11.93
N LEU A 217 13.70 -0.12 -11.34
CA LEU A 217 13.57 0.26 -9.94
C LEU A 217 12.42 -0.54 -9.29
N HIS A 218 12.73 -1.22 -8.20
CA HIS A 218 11.82 -2.05 -7.47
C HIS A 218 11.91 -1.76 -5.97
N ARG A 219 10.79 -1.45 -5.31
CA ARG A 219 10.76 -1.31 -3.86
C ARG A 219 10.44 -2.65 -3.21
N SER A 220 11.45 -3.30 -2.64
CA SER A 220 11.32 -4.62 -2.03
C SER A 220 10.91 -4.59 -0.57
N GLN A 221 11.11 -3.45 0.16
CA GLN A 221 10.87 -3.40 1.58
C GLN A 221 10.41 -2.02 2.06
N VAL A 222 9.55 -1.99 3.06
CA VAL A 222 9.15 -0.79 3.83
C VAL A 222 9.17 -1.12 5.32
N GLY A 223 9.92 -0.36 6.12
CA GLY A 223 10.21 -0.73 7.51
C GLY A 223 10.89 -2.10 7.58
N ASP A 224 10.41 -2.96 8.46
CA ASP A 224 10.90 -4.34 8.59
C ASP A 224 10.13 -5.33 7.69
N MET A 225 9.15 -4.84 6.92
CA MET A 225 8.33 -5.67 6.07
C MET A 225 8.93 -5.81 4.67
N VAL A 226 9.22 -7.04 4.27
CA VAL A 226 9.71 -7.41 2.93
C VAL A 226 8.53 -7.82 2.06
N LEU A 227 8.56 -7.46 0.78
CA LEU A 227 7.57 -7.88 -0.20
C LEU A 227 7.63 -9.40 -0.39
N ASP A 228 6.51 -10.04 -0.17
CA ASP A 228 6.38 -11.48 -0.38
C ASP A 228 6.51 -11.80 -1.88
N HIS A 229 7.48 -12.62 -2.24
CA HIS A 229 7.74 -13.05 -3.62
C HIS A 229 6.61 -13.90 -4.22
N THR A 230 5.72 -14.45 -3.37
CA THR A 230 4.53 -15.19 -3.83
C THR A 230 3.42 -14.27 -4.29
N LEU A 231 3.44 -12.98 -3.89
CA LEU A 231 2.48 -11.99 -4.34
C LEU A 231 2.88 -11.47 -5.73
N ALA A 232 2.20 -11.92 -6.77
CA ALA A 232 2.53 -11.55 -8.15
C ALA A 232 2.25 -10.05 -8.42
N PRO A 233 2.92 -9.43 -9.42
CA PRO A 233 2.62 -8.06 -9.84
C PRO A 233 1.13 -7.86 -10.18
N GLY A 234 0.55 -6.78 -9.67
CA GLY A 234 -0.88 -6.47 -9.79
C GLY A 234 -1.76 -7.12 -8.73
N GLN A 235 -1.25 -8.09 -7.97
CA GLN A 235 -1.99 -8.70 -6.87
C GLN A 235 -1.88 -7.89 -5.59
N TRP A 236 -2.90 -8.00 -4.78
CA TRP A 236 -2.99 -7.37 -3.48
C TRP A 236 -3.45 -8.36 -2.40
N ARG A 237 -3.17 -8.08 -1.14
CA ARG A 237 -3.69 -8.79 0.03
C ARG A 237 -3.84 -7.85 1.24
N TRP A 238 -4.60 -8.30 2.21
CA TRP A 238 -4.63 -7.65 3.52
C TRP A 238 -3.28 -7.78 4.22
N LEU A 239 -2.90 -6.78 5.00
CA LEU A 239 -1.81 -6.91 5.96
C LEU A 239 -2.28 -7.74 7.16
N SER A 240 -1.43 -8.64 7.63
CA SER A 240 -1.66 -9.34 8.89
C SER A 240 -1.47 -8.40 10.09
N GLY A 241 -2.00 -8.80 11.25
CA GLY A 241 -1.82 -8.04 12.48
C GLY A 241 -0.33 -7.95 12.91
N GLU A 242 0.48 -8.96 12.58
CA GLU A 242 1.92 -8.98 12.87
C GLU A 242 2.68 -8.02 11.95
N GLU A 243 2.37 -8.03 10.65
CA GLU A 243 2.94 -7.10 9.69
C GLU A 243 2.61 -5.65 10.04
N LEU A 244 1.36 -5.38 10.42
CA LEU A 244 0.96 -4.05 10.87
C LEU A 244 1.71 -3.61 12.12
N LYS A 245 1.93 -4.51 13.08
CA LYS A 245 2.76 -4.26 14.26
C LYS A 245 4.21 -3.98 13.87
N ALA A 246 4.80 -4.77 12.96
CA ALA A 246 6.16 -4.57 12.47
C ALA A 246 6.34 -3.19 11.83
N LEU A 247 5.40 -2.77 10.94
CA LEU A 247 5.39 -1.44 10.33
C LEU A 247 5.21 -0.29 11.33
N THR A 248 4.53 -0.54 12.44
CA THR A 248 4.19 0.50 13.43
C THR A 248 5.10 0.49 14.67
N ARG A 249 6.06 -0.41 14.77
CA ARG A 249 7.11 -0.33 15.82
C ARG A 249 7.85 0.98 15.68
N LYS A 250 8.13 1.63 16.83
CA LYS A 250 9.08 2.74 16.84
C LYS A 250 10.46 2.12 16.59
N THR A 251 11.15 2.54 15.55
CA THR A 251 12.57 2.26 15.40
C THR A 251 13.25 2.85 16.65
N GLN A 252 13.81 2.00 17.50
CA GLN A 252 14.65 2.48 18.59
C GLN A 252 15.89 3.08 17.94
N SER A 253 15.98 4.39 17.98
CA SER A 253 17.16 5.18 17.62
C SER A 253 18.20 5.08 18.72
#